data_75d037e971fae84eb199b74ebfa7bfb7
#
_entry.id   75d037e971fae84eb199b74ebfa7bfb7
#
_cell.length_a   1.000
_cell.length_b   1.000
_cell.length_c   1.000
_cell.angle_alpha   90.00
_cell.angle_beta   90.00
_cell.angle_gamma   90.00
#
_symmetry.space_group_name_H-M   'P 1'
#
loop_
_entity.id
_entity.type
_entity.pdbx_description
1 polymer ?
#
loop_
_entity_poly.entity_id
_entity_poly.type
_entity_poly.pdbx_seq_one_letter_code
_entity_poly.pdbx_strand_id
1 'polypeptide(L)'
;VEGSVATPHEVERIARIRRQSKYLIAMGACATSGGIQALRNLADAPEWTRGVYASPEHIHSLERSTALAEHARVDLELWGCPVNARQVLGAIRDLLSGVAPVQSRDKVYVECKRIGHV
;
A
#
# COMPACT_ATOMS: atom_id res chain seq x y z
N VAL A 1 4.64 -1.71 -6.03
CA VAL A 1 4.79 -0.57 -5.10
C VAL A 1 4.26 -0.98 -3.74
N GLU A 2 4.99 -0.66 -2.68
CA GLU A 2 4.59 -0.81 -1.28
C GLU A 2 4.54 0.56 -0.58
N GLY A 3 4.00 0.60 0.63
CA GLY A 3 3.84 1.84 1.40
C GLY A 3 2.53 2.57 1.12
N SER A 4 2.07 3.32 2.12
CA SER A 4 0.93 4.24 1.97
C SER A 4 1.36 5.54 1.33
N VAL A 5 0.41 6.30 0.80
CA VAL A 5 0.64 7.62 0.23
C VAL A 5 0.33 8.66 1.29
N ALA A 6 1.35 9.42 1.67
CA ALA A 6 1.26 10.37 2.78
C ALA A 6 1.90 11.73 2.48
N THR A 7 2.52 11.91 1.31
CA THR A 7 3.15 13.16 0.89
C THR A 7 2.78 13.56 -0.54
N PRO A 8 2.78 14.85 -0.87
CA PRO A 8 2.54 15.32 -2.25
C PRO A 8 3.55 14.73 -3.26
N HIS A 9 4.80 14.59 -2.86
CA HIS A 9 5.85 14.00 -3.71
C HIS A 9 5.56 12.53 -4.06
N GLU A 10 4.98 11.76 -3.13
CA GLU A 10 4.57 10.36 -3.41
C GLU A 10 3.43 10.31 -4.43
N VAL A 11 2.47 11.23 -4.37
CA VAL A 11 1.38 11.32 -5.36
C VAL A 11 1.94 11.52 -6.77
N GLU A 12 2.85 12.46 -6.93
CA GLU A 12 3.51 12.71 -8.22
C GLU A 12 4.33 11.51 -8.71
N ARG A 13 5.07 10.89 -7.78
CA ARG A 13 5.87 9.69 -8.07
C ARG A 13 5.00 8.54 -8.55
N ILE A 14 3.87 8.28 -7.90
CA ILE A 14 2.93 7.23 -8.27
C ILE A 14 2.32 7.51 -9.65
N ALA A 15 1.89 8.73 -9.92
CA ALA A 15 1.37 9.11 -11.21
C ALA A 15 2.41 8.90 -12.34
N ARG A 16 3.68 9.20 -12.07
CA ARG A 16 4.79 8.93 -13.01
C ARG A 16 4.99 7.44 -13.23
N ILE A 17 5.05 6.64 -12.13
CA ILE A 17 5.19 5.18 -12.21
C ILE A 17 4.04 4.58 -13.02
N ARG A 18 2.80 5.00 -12.77
CA ARG A 18 1.62 4.49 -13.50
C ARG A 18 1.73 4.72 -15.00
N ARG A 19 2.19 5.91 -15.43
CA ARG A 19 2.34 6.23 -16.86
C ARG A 19 3.44 5.40 -17.55
N GLN A 20 4.45 4.94 -16.78
CA GLN A 20 5.61 4.21 -17.31
C GLN A 20 5.47 2.69 -17.16
N SER A 21 4.44 2.20 -16.49
CA SER A 21 4.27 0.78 -16.16
C SER A 21 3.10 0.17 -16.90
N LYS A 22 3.31 -1.02 -17.47
CA LYS A 22 2.22 -1.83 -18.05
C LYS A 22 1.26 -2.28 -16.96
N TYR A 23 1.81 -2.75 -15.83
CA TYR A 23 1.06 -3.18 -14.66
C TYR A 23 1.53 -2.43 -13.41
N LEU A 24 0.60 -2.00 -12.58
CA LEU A 24 0.86 -1.41 -11.26
C LEU A 24 0.27 -2.33 -10.18
N ILE A 25 1.14 -2.86 -9.33
CA ILE A 25 0.75 -3.76 -8.25
C ILE A 25 0.92 -3.03 -6.92
N ALA A 26 -0.16 -2.93 -6.14
CA ALA A 26 -0.12 -2.49 -4.76
C ALA A 26 0.21 -3.68 -3.86
N MET A 27 1.28 -3.59 -3.07
CA MET A 27 1.79 -4.68 -2.26
C MET A 27 1.78 -4.33 -0.78
N GLY A 28 1.09 -5.14 -0.01
CA GLY A 28 1.00 -5.01 1.44
C GLY A 28 -0.13 -4.10 1.92
N ALA A 29 -0.46 -4.20 3.21
CA ALA A 29 -1.56 -3.47 3.83
C ALA A 29 -1.43 -1.95 3.70
N CYS A 30 -0.20 -1.42 3.70
CA CYS A 30 0.03 0.01 3.56
C CYS A 30 -0.38 0.52 2.17
N ALA A 31 0.03 -0.18 1.10
CA ALA A 31 -0.31 0.20 -0.27
C ALA A 31 -1.79 -0.04 -0.61
N THR A 32 -2.41 -1.08 -0.03
CA THR A 32 -3.79 -1.48 -0.35
C THR A 32 -4.86 -0.79 0.48
N SER A 33 -4.52 -0.30 1.69
CA SER A 33 -5.50 0.30 2.62
C SER A 33 -4.98 1.46 3.47
N GLY A 34 -3.78 1.98 3.19
CA GLY A 34 -3.13 2.98 4.04
C GLY A 34 -2.38 2.40 5.25
N GLY A 35 -2.66 1.12 5.61
CA GLY A 35 -1.99 0.42 6.70
C GLY A 35 -2.17 1.07 8.07
N ILE A 36 -1.20 0.83 8.96
CA ILE A 36 -1.21 1.43 10.30
C ILE A 36 -1.11 2.96 10.26
N GLN A 37 -0.47 3.51 9.24
CA GLN A 37 -0.35 4.96 9.05
C GLN A 37 -1.70 5.65 8.88
N ALA A 38 -2.73 4.92 8.39
CA ALA A 38 -4.08 5.44 8.24
C ALA A 38 -4.78 5.71 9.59
N LEU A 39 -4.25 5.24 10.71
CA LEU A 39 -4.75 5.58 12.04
C LEU A 39 -4.72 7.10 12.31
N ARG A 40 -3.75 7.82 11.74
CA ARG A 40 -3.70 9.27 11.85
C ARG A 40 -4.89 9.96 11.19
N ASN A 41 -5.60 9.30 10.28
CA ASN A 41 -6.78 9.85 9.60
C ASN A 41 -7.99 9.98 10.54
N LEU A 42 -7.91 9.41 11.74
CA LEU A 42 -8.91 9.49 12.80
C LEU A 42 -8.72 10.73 13.72
N ALA A 43 -7.67 11.50 13.49
CA ALA A 43 -7.29 12.65 14.30
C ALA A 43 -6.86 13.83 13.41
N ASP A 44 -6.64 15.00 14.01
CA ASP A 44 -6.08 16.17 13.34
C ASP A 44 -4.57 16.01 13.18
N ALA A 45 -4.15 15.54 11.98
CA ALA A 45 -2.74 15.31 11.70
C ALA A 45 -1.88 16.58 11.73
N PRO A 46 -2.34 17.77 11.26
CA PRO A 46 -1.65 19.05 11.45
C PRO A 46 -1.46 19.40 12.93
N GLU A 47 -2.46 19.20 13.79
CA GLU A 47 -2.35 19.47 15.22
C GLU A 47 -1.29 18.57 15.86
N TRP A 48 -1.33 17.28 15.57
CA TRP A 48 -0.33 16.32 16.07
C TRP A 48 1.07 16.65 15.59
N THR A 49 1.23 17.04 14.33
CA THR A 49 2.52 17.44 13.79
C THR A 49 3.10 18.62 14.56
N ARG A 50 2.27 19.63 14.88
CA ARG A 50 2.70 20.78 15.69
C ARG A 50 3.07 20.39 17.13
N GLY A 51 2.39 19.38 17.69
CA GLY A 51 2.65 18.94 19.07
C GLY A 51 3.88 18.04 19.21
N VAL A 52 4.24 17.28 18.16
CA VAL A 52 5.29 16.26 18.21
C VAL A 52 6.64 16.78 17.70
N TYR A 53 6.63 17.60 16.63
CA TYR A 53 7.86 18.04 15.97
C TYR A 53 8.25 19.44 16.40
N ALA A 54 9.54 19.63 16.70
CA ALA A 54 10.10 20.93 17.08
C ALA A 54 10.05 21.97 15.95
N SER A 55 10.11 21.50 14.69
CA SER A 55 10.05 22.32 13.47
C SER A 55 9.02 21.76 12.50
N PRO A 56 7.73 21.89 12.80
CA PRO A 56 6.64 21.29 12.02
C PRO A 56 6.53 21.88 10.60
N GLU A 57 7.06 23.07 10.36
CA GLU A 57 7.10 23.74 9.06
C GLU A 57 7.92 22.99 7.99
N HIS A 58 8.82 22.10 8.43
CA HIS A 58 9.60 21.24 7.54
C HIS A 58 8.89 19.91 7.20
N ILE A 59 7.73 19.64 7.81
CA ILE A 59 6.96 18.42 7.58
C ILE A 59 5.92 18.64 6.48
N HIS A 60 6.24 18.21 5.29
CA HIS A 60 5.33 18.27 4.13
C HIS A 60 4.56 16.97 3.98
N SER A 61 3.44 16.85 4.69
CA SER A 61 2.57 15.68 4.61
C SER A 61 1.17 16.04 4.13
N LEU A 62 0.51 15.07 3.49
CA LEU A 62 -0.93 15.16 3.25
C LEU A 62 -1.67 15.07 4.58
N GLU A 63 -2.88 15.59 4.65
CA GLU A 63 -3.74 15.45 5.84
C GLU A 63 -4.03 13.98 6.16
N ARG A 64 -4.17 13.18 5.12
CA ARG A 64 -4.49 11.75 5.23
C ARG A 64 -3.39 10.88 4.67
N SER A 65 -3.20 9.72 5.29
CA SER A 65 -2.45 8.59 4.73
C SER A 65 -3.43 7.67 4.01
N THR A 66 -3.20 7.41 2.74
CA THR A 66 -4.18 6.78 1.84
C THR A 66 -3.59 5.56 1.12
N ALA A 67 -4.48 4.76 0.55
CA ALA A 67 -4.11 3.65 -0.31
C ALA A 67 -3.61 4.15 -1.69
N LEU A 68 -2.83 3.32 -2.35
CA LEU A 68 -2.31 3.60 -3.70
C LEU A 68 -3.44 3.81 -4.72
N ALA A 69 -4.52 3.04 -4.59
CA ALA A 69 -5.67 3.06 -5.49
C ALA A 69 -6.45 4.38 -5.46
N GLU A 70 -6.26 5.22 -4.43
CA GLU A 70 -6.87 6.55 -4.37
C GLU A 70 -6.17 7.55 -5.30
N HIS A 71 -4.94 7.25 -5.75
CA HIS A 71 -4.12 8.16 -6.55
C HIS A 71 -3.83 7.65 -7.98
N ALA A 72 -3.93 6.33 -8.20
CA ALA A 72 -3.69 5.75 -9.51
C ALA A 72 -4.44 4.43 -9.68
N ARG A 73 -4.79 4.10 -10.94
CA ARG A 73 -5.36 2.79 -11.24
C ARG A 73 -4.37 1.69 -10.91
N VAL A 74 -4.74 0.81 -9.98
CA VAL A 74 -4.00 -0.40 -9.60
C VAL A 74 -4.55 -1.59 -10.38
N ASP A 75 -3.69 -2.41 -10.94
CA ASP A 75 -4.09 -3.58 -11.73
C ASP A 75 -4.21 -4.84 -10.85
N LEU A 76 -3.45 -4.91 -9.74
CA LEU A 76 -3.48 -6.01 -8.79
C LEU A 76 -3.16 -5.53 -7.38
N GLU A 77 -3.88 -6.06 -6.40
CA GLU A 77 -3.63 -5.83 -4.98
C GLU A 77 -3.20 -7.12 -4.28
N LEU A 78 -2.04 -7.10 -3.62
CA LEU A 78 -1.54 -8.18 -2.79
C LEU A 78 -1.62 -7.77 -1.32
N TRP A 79 -2.60 -8.31 -0.64
CA TRP A 79 -2.93 -7.95 0.74
C TRP A 79 -2.05 -8.68 1.75
N GLY A 80 -1.72 -8.02 2.85
CA GLY A 80 -1.03 -8.61 3.98
C GLY A 80 -0.06 -7.66 4.67
N CYS A 81 0.27 -7.98 5.93
CA CYS A 81 1.33 -7.37 6.71
C CYS A 81 1.97 -8.45 7.60
N PRO A 82 2.93 -9.18 7.06
CA PRO A 82 3.50 -9.13 5.70
C PRO A 82 2.59 -9.77 4.63
N VAL A 83 2.93 -9.53 3.37
CA VAL A 83 2.34 -10.23 2.23
C VAL A 83 2.85 -11.68 2.16
N ASN A 84 2.05 -12.56 1.56
CA ASN A 84 2.46 -13.93 1.31
C ASN A 84 3.41 -13.99 0.11
N ALA A 85 4.64 -14.47 0.33
CA ALA A 85 5.66 -14.56 -0.72
C ALA A 85 5.22 -15.43 -1.91
N ARG A 86 4.46 -16.51 -1.67
CA ARG A 86 3.95 -17.38 -2.74
C ARG A 86 2.97 -16.64 -3.65
N GLN A 87 2.12 -15.78 -3.07
CA GLN A 87 1.19 -14.94 -3.85
C GLN A 87 1.95 -13.94 -4.71
N VAL A 88 3.00 -13.31 -4.18
CA VAL A 88 3.85 -12.37 -4.93
C VAL A 88 4.51 -13.07 -6.12
N LEU A 89 5.17 -14.19 -5.86
CA LEU A 89 5.86 -14.98 -6.91
C LEU A 89 4.88 -15.53 -7.94
N GLY A 90 3.70 -16.00 -7.49
CA GLY A 90 2.62 -16.45 -8.38
C GLY A 90 2.14 -15.32 -9.30
N ALA A 91 1.86 -14.15 -8.75
CA ALA A 91 1.42 -13.00 -9.52
C ALA A 91 2.47 -12.55 -10.57
N ILE A 92 3.75 -12.53 -10.19
CA ILE A 92 4.84 -12.18 -11.11
C ILE A 92 4.91 -13.22 -12.25
N ARG A 93 4.90 -14.50 -11.92
CA ARG A 93 4.93 -15.59 -12.91
C ARG A 93 3.76 -15.48 -13.90
N ASP A 94 2.55 -15.27 -13.39
CA ASP A 94 1.35 -15.21 -14.21
C ASP A 94 1.39 -13.99 -15.15
N LEU A 95 1.81 -12.83 -14.67
CA LEU A 95 2.00 -11.62 -15.49
C LEU A 95 3.07 -11.81 -16.58
N LEU A 96 4.19 -12.46 -16.26
CA LEU A 96 5.26 -12.75 -17.24
C LEU A 96 4.81 -13.75 -18.30
N SER A 97 3.90 -14.67 -17.93
CA SER A 97 3.30 -15.65 -18.86
C SER A 97 2.09 -15.10 -19.63
N GLY A 98 1.73 -13.83 -19.43
CA GLY A 98 0.57 -13.21 -20.07
C GLY A 98 -0.78 -13.68 -19.52
N VAL A 99 -0.78 -14.36 -18.38
CA VAL A 99 -1.99 -14.80 -17.68
C VAL A 99 -2.42 -13.71 -16.68
N ALA A 100 -3.71 -13.43 -16.63
CA ALA A 100 -4.24 -12.51 -15.61
C ALA A 100 -4.11 -13.15 -14.21
N PRO A 101 -3.38 -12.52 -13.26
CA PRO A 101 -3.22 -13.08 -11.93
C PRO A 101 -4.54 -13.07 -11.17
N VAL A 102 -4.76 -14.11 -10.38
CA VAL A 102 -5.95 -14.20 -9.53
C VAL A 102 -5.79 -13.26 -8.34
N GLN A 103 -6.75 -12.36 -8.17
CA GLN A 103 -6.81 -11.50 -7.00
C GLN A 103 -7.19 -12.31 -5.76
N SER A 104 -6.27 -12.48 -4.82
CA SER A 104 -6.54 -13.10 -3.53
C SER A 104 -6.35 -12.09 -2.40
N ARG A 105 -7.29 -12.06 -1.48
CA ARG A 105 -7.18 -11.29 -0.22
C ARG A 105 -6.65 -12.15 0.94
N ASP A 106 -6.19 -13.35 0.66
CA ASP A 106 -5.61 -14.22 1.68
C ASP A 106 -4.33 -13.61 2.24
N LYS A 107 -4.32 -13.46 3.55
CA LYS A 107 -3.18 -12.93 4.32
C LYS A 107 -2.44 -14.11 4.94
N VAL A 108 -1.15 -13.92 5.26
CA VAL A 108 -0.35 -14.96 5.95
C VAL A 108 -1.05 -15.49 7.20
N TYR A 109 -1.68 -14.60 7.97
CA TYR A 109 -2.43 -14.98 9.16
C TYR A 109 -3.63 -15.92 8.87
N VAL A 110 -4.34 -15.70 7.76
CA VAL A 110 -5.46 -16.58 7.35
C VAL A 110 -4.93 -17.95 6.93
N GLU A 111 -3.79 -17.98 6.22
CA GLU A 111 -3.12 -19.22 5.85
C GLU A 111 -2.69 -20.01 7.10
N CYS A 112 -2.06 -19.35 8.08
CA CYS A 112 -1.68 -19.99 9.35
C CYS A 112 -2.89 -20.60 10.06
N LYS A 113 -4.02 -19.91 10.12
CA LYS A 113 -5.26 -20.45 10.70
C LYS A 113 -5.77 -21.69 9.97
N ARG A 114 -5.73 -21.69 8.63
CA ARG A 114 -6.20 -22.80 7.82
C ARG A 114 -5.37 -24.08 8.02
N ILE A 115 -4.08 -23.94 8.29
CA ILE A 115 -3.16 -25.07 8.53
C ILE A 115 -2.98 -25.41 10.02
N GLY A 116 -3.73 -24.74 10.91
CA GLY A 116 -3.76 -25.06 12.33
C GLY A 116 -2.52 -24.64 13.14
N HIS A 117 -1.78 -23.66 12.68
CA HIS A 117 -0.59 -23.11 13.36
C HIS A 117 -0.90 -21.90 14.26
N VAL A 118 -2.14 -21.74 14.73
CA VAL A 118 -2.56 -20.68 15.67
C VAL A 118 -3.33 -21.29 16.81
#